data_2e75780f21d7c18f5b22e0e6f493f3c0
#
_entry.id   2e75780f21d7c18f5b22e0e6f493f3c0
#
_cell.length_a   1.000
_cell.length_b   1.000
_cell.length_c   1.000
_cell.angle_alpha   90.00
_cell.angle_beta   90.00
_cell.angle_gamma   90.00
#
_symmetry.space_group_name_H-M   'P 1'
#
loop_
_entity.id
_entity.type
_entity.pdbx_description
1 polymer ?
#
loop_
_entity_poly.entity_id
_entity_poly.type
_entity_poly.pdbx_seq_one_letter_code
_entity_poly.pdbx_strand_id
1 'polypeptide(L)'
;MIGSLFYLTASRSDICYSVGLCARFQSAPKESHVKIVKRIIRYVKNTVNLRIWYVVNTSNVLAGYSDADWAGDADDRKSTSGGCFYFGTNLVAWYNKKQNSISLSTIEAEYIAAGSCCAQLLWMKQMLADYGVLSGVLTVYSDNTSAINISKNPVQHSRTKHIDIQHHFIRELVEGGKVTLEYLSIENQLADIFTKSLDAKRFEFLRGALGLCCI
;
A
#
# COMPACT_ATOMS: atom_id res chain seq x y z
N MET A 1 3.43 1.92 -24.19
CA MET A 1 3.42 0.60 -23.53
C MET A 1 3.30 0.71 -22.00
N ILE A 2 4.19 1.42 -21.27
CA ILE A 2 4.05 1.59 -19.81
C ILE A 2 2.74 2.29 -19.43
N GLY A 3 2.34 3.37 -20.11
CA GLY A 3 1.06 4.04 -19.85
C GLY A 3 -0.16 3.11 -19.98
N SER A 4 -0.18 2.20 -20.97
CA SER A 4 -1.24 1.21 -21.11
C SER A 4 -1.27 0.20 -19.95
N LEU A 5 -0.09 -0.19 -19.43
CA LEU A 5 -0.01 -1.05 -18.26
C LEU A 5 -0.44 -0.31 -16.99
N PHE A 6 -0.12 0.97 -16.85
CA PHE A 6 -0.65 1.78 -15.75
C PHE A 6 -2.17 1.89 -15.78
N TYR A 7 -2.76 2.11 -16.94
CA TYR A 7 -4.22 2.10 -17.08
C TYR A 7 -4.81 0.76 -16.60
N LEU A 8 -4.16 -0.35 -16.94
CA LEU A 8 -4.60 -1.68 -16.53
C LEU A 8 -4.49 -1.90 -15.01
N THR A 9 -3.53 -1.25 -14.32
CA THR A 9 -3.41 -1.37 -12.85
C THR A 9 -4.63 -0.83 -12.09
N ALA A 10 -5.50 -0.05 -12.72
CA ALA A 10 -6.74 0.43 -12.12
C ALA A 10 -7.76 -0.71 -11.85
N SER A 11 -7.63 -1.86 -12.53
CA SER A 11 -8.47 -3.05 -12.33
C SER A 11 -7.67 -4.31 -11.98
N ARG A 12 -6.35 -4.27 -12.10
CA ARG A 12 -5.42 -5.37 -11.86
C ARG A 12 -4.40 -4.94 -10.81
N SER A 13 -4.81 -5.03 -9.54
CA SER A 13 -3.96 -4.69 -8.38
C SER A 13 -2.69 -5.56 -8.32
N ASP A 14 -2.77 -6.78 -8.78
CA ASP A 14 -1.70 -7.79 -8.79
C ASP A 14 -0.48 -7.42 -9.64
N ILE A 15 -0.61 -6.57 -10.65
CA ILE A 15 0.53 -6.09 -11.45
C ILE A 15 1.03 -4.69 -11.03
N CYS A 16 0.42 -4.06 -10.04
CA CYS A 16 0.69 -2.67 -9.67
C CYS A 16 2.17 -2.44 -9.33
N TYR A 17 2.77 -3.28 -8.49
CA TYR A 17 4.19 -3.18 -8.12
C TYR A 17 5.12 -3.30 -9.34
N SER A 18 4.94 -4.35 -10.13
CA SER A 18 5.81 -4.62 -11.28
C SER A 18 5.74 -3.53 -12.35
N VAL A 19 4.55 -2.99 -12.60
CA VAL A 19 4.35 -1.86 -13.52
C VAL A 19 4.97 -0.58 -12.97
N GLY A 20 4.74 -0.27 -11.69
CA GLY A 20 5.32 0.88 -11.01
C GLY A 20 6.85 0.83 -11.02
N LEU A 21 7.45 -0.33 -10.78
CA LEU A 21 8.89 -0.52 -10.86
C LEU A 21 9.43 -0.25 -12.27
N CYS A 22 8.81 -0.82 -13.32
CA CYS A 22 9.23 -0.59 -14.71
C CYS A 22 9.09 0.87 -15.14
N ALA A 23 8.10 1.56 -14.61
CA ALA A 23 7.87 2.97 -14.94
C ALA A 23 8.98 3.91 -14.47
N ARG A 24 9.67 3.58 -13.39
CA ARG A 24 10.82 4.36 -12.87
C ARG A 24 11.94 4.51 -13.91
N PHE A 25 12.05 3.54 -14.83
CA PHE A 25 13.12 3.45 -15.81
C PHE A 25 12.65 3.75 -17.26
N GLN A 26 11.45 4.29 -17.44
CA GLN A 26 10.88 4.48 -18.79
C GLN A 26 11.63 5.50 -19.67
N SER A 27 12.36 6.45 -19.07
CA SER A 27 13.16 7.45 -19.81
C SER A 27 14.46 6.89 -20.37
N ALA A 28 15.05 5.86 -19.72
CA ALA A 28 16.28 5.21 -20.13
C ALA A 28 16.22 3.68 -19.85
N PRO A 29 15.37 2.93 -20.57
CA PRO A 29 15.13 1.53 -20.28
C PRO A 29 16.30 0.66 -20.70
N LYS A 30 16.72 -0.23 -19.78
CA LYS A 30 17.68 -1.32 -20.08
C LYS A 30 16.93 -2.53 -20.67
N GLU A 31 17.65 -3.44 -21.31
CA GLU A 31 17.09 -4.69 -21.86
C GLU A 31 16.37 -5.53 -20.79
N SER A 32 16.90 -5.53 -19.55
CA SER A 32 16.27 -6.19 -18.41
C SER A 32 14.86 -5.66 -18.13
N HIS A 33 14.66 -4.33 -18.22
CA HIS A 33 13.33 -3.72 -18.02
C HIS A 33 12.35 -4.13 -19.11
N VAL A 34 12.80 -4.23 -20.36
CA VAL A 34 11.97 -4.72 -21.48
C VAL A 34 11.58 -6.19 -21.25
N LYS A 35 12.49 -7.02 -20.73
CA LYS A 35 12.17 -8.42 -20.38
C LYS A 35 11.10 -8.51 -19.30
N ILE A 36 11.17 -7.65 -18.27
CA ILE A 36 10.14 -7.59 -17.22
C ILE A 36 8.78 -7.19 -17.82
N VAL A 37 8.72 -6.14 -18.64
CA VAL A 37 7.49 -5.70 -19.29
C VAL A 37 6.88 -6.82 -20.15
N LYS A 38 7.67 -7.53 -20.94
CA LYS A 38 7.21 -8.71 -21.70
C LYS A 38 6.66 -9.81 -20.77
N ARG A 39 7.25 -10.01 -19.60
CA ARG A 39 6.76 -10.97 -18.59
C ARG A 39 5.41 -10.53 -18.03
N ILE A 40 5.24 -9.24 -17.70
CA ILE A 40 3.94 -8.69 -17.26
C ILE A 40 2.86 -8.92 -18.32
N ILE A 41 3.14 -8.59 -19.59
CA ILE A 41 2.17 -8.79 -20.69
C ILE A 41 1.80 -10.27 -20.83
N ARG A 42 2.77 -11.16 -20.73
CA ARG A 42 2.52 -12.62 -20.79
C ARG A 42 1.67 -13.09 -19.61
N TYR A 43 1.95 -12.59 -18.40
CA TYR A 43 1.14 -12.87 -17.23
C TYR A 43 -0.31 -12.40 -17.40
N VAL A 44 -0.52 -11.16 -17.85
CA VAL A 44 -1.86 -10.62 -18.13
C VAL A 44 -2.59 -11.46 -19.17
N LYS A 45 -1.92 -11.84 -20.28
CA LYS A 45 -2.50 -12.72 -21.31
C LYS A 45 -2.97 -14.07 -20.74
N ASN A 46 -2.22 -14.63 -19.80
CA ASN A 46 -2.54 -15.93 -19.20
C ASN A 46 -3.52 -15.84 -18.02
N THR A 47 -3.91 -14.63 -17.62
CA THR A 47 -4.78 -14.37 -16.47
C THR A 47 -5.92 -13.41 -16.84
N VAL A 48 -6.44 -13.50 -18.05
CA VAL A 48 -7.53 -12.63 -18.56
C VAL A 48 -8.84 -12.80 -17.79
N ASN A 49 -9.03 -13.96 -17.17
CA ASN A 49 -10.22 -14.29 -16.39
C ASN A 49 -10.14 -13.82 -14.92
N LEU A 50 -9.00 -13.28 -14.49
CA LEU A 50 -8.87 -12.72 -13.15
C LEU A 50 -9.61 -11.39 -13.05
N ARG A 51 -10.49 -11.29 -12.05
CA ARG A 51 -11.29 -10.10 -11.76
C ARG A 51 -11.34 -9.86 -10.26
N ILE A 52 -11.54 -8.61 -9.84
CA ILE A 52 -11.81 -8.29 -8.45
C ILE A 52 -13.29 -8.59 -8.21
N TRP A 53 -13.56 -9.40 -7.18
CA TRP A 53 -14.91 -9.72 -6.76
C TRP A 53 -15.38 -8.73 -5.69
N TYR A 54 -16.53 -8.12 -5.90
CA TYR A 54 -17.18 -7.22 -4.94
C TYR A 54 -18.41 -7.89 -4.34
N VAL A 55 -18.44 -7.92 -3.01
CA VAL A 55 -19.55 -8.48 -2.23
C VAL A 55 -20.60 -7.39 -1.99
N VAL A 56 -21.86 -7.71 -2.25
CA VAL A 56 -22.99 -6.83 -1.94
C VAL A 56 -23.30 -6.89 -0.44
N ASN A 57 -23.84 -5.81 0.14
CA ASN A 57 -24.22 -5.73 1.55
C ASN A 57 -23.06 -5.96 2.54
N THR A 58 -21.90 -5.41 2.24
CA THR A 58 -20.77 -5.36 3.17
C THR A 58 -20.94 -4.25 4.22
N SER A 59 -20.15 -4.27 5.29
CA SER A 59 -20.17 -3.23 6.33
C SER A 59 -19.64 -1.88 5.79
N ASN A 60 -20.04 -0.78 6.42
CA ASN A 60 -19.57 0.57 6.09
C ASN A 60 -18.22 0.90 6.78
N VAL A 61 -17.41 -0.10 7.08
CA VAL A 61 -16.10 0.07 7.71
C VAL A 61 -15.05 0.37 6.64
N LEU A 62 -14.32 1.46 6.82
CA LEU A 62 -13.18 1.83 5.97
C LEU A 62 -11.88 1.49 6.69
N ALA A 63 -11.06 0.68 6.06
CA ALA A 63 -9.78 0.23 6.60
C ALA A 63 -8.69 0.25 5.52
N GLY A 64 -7.42 0.40 5.93
CA GLY A 64 -6.26 0.38 5.06
C GLY A 64 -5.16 -0.54 5.59
N TYR A 65 -4.40 -1.13 4.70
CA TYR A 65 -3.17 -1.87 4.98
C TYR A 65 -2.00 -1.05 4.46
N SER A 66 -0.92 -0.98 5.23
CA SER A 66 0.27 -0.20 4.90
C SER A 66 1.52 -1.04 5.11
N ASP A 67 2.42 -1.02 4.15
CA ASP A 67 3.74 -1.68 4.19
C ASP A 67 4.79 -0.80 3.50
N ALA A 68 6.06 -0.98 3.86
CA ALA A 68 7.19 -0.34 3.20
C ALA A 68 8.35 -1.30 3.00
N ASP A 69 8.82 -1.42 1.76
CA ASP A 69 10.08 -2.09 1.44
C ASP A 69 11.25 -1.14 1.69
N TRP A 70 11.87 -1.25 2.87
CA TRP A 70 12.96 -0.36 3.30
C TRP A 70 14.18 -0.49 2.41
N ALA A 71 14.61 0.65 1.82
CA ALA A 71 15.80 0.76 0.98
C ALA A 71 15.86 -0.25 -0.18
N GLY A 72 14.68 -0.69 -0.67
CA GLY A 72 14.57 -1.72 -1.71
C GLY A 72 15.04 -1.28 -3.10
N ASP A 73 15.14 0.02 -3.38
CA ASP A 73 15.69 0.52 -4.63
C ASP A 73 17.23 0.46 -4.59
N ALA A 74 17.82 -0.33 -5.49
CA ALA A 74 19.26 -0.56 -5.52
C ALA A 74 20.08 0.68 -5.97
N ASP A 75 19.48 1.57 -6.78
CA ASP A 75 20.17 2.72 -7.36
C ASP A 75 20.27 3.89 -6.36
N ASP A 76 19.21 4.20 -5.62
CA ASP A 76 19.19 5.36 -4.73
C ASP A 76 18.77 5.05 -3.28
N ARG A 77 18.62 3.77 -2.93
CA ARG A 77 18.32 3.27 -1.58
C ARG A 77 17.00 3.83 -1.00
N LYS A 78 16.10 4.31 -1.84
CA LYS A 78 14.78 4.75 -1.41
C LYS A 78 13.84 3.57 -1.20
N SER A 79 12.97 3.73 -0.23
CA SER A 79 11.93 2.76 0.10
C SER A 79 10.75 2.85 -0.87
N THR A 80 9.97 1.78 -0.93
CA THR A 80 8.70 1.75 -1.66
C THR A 80 7.57 1.59 -0.66
N SER A 81 6.65 2.54 -0.61
CA SER A 81 5.41 2.41 0.15
C SER A 81 4.34 1.75 -0.68
N GLY A 82 3.60 0.86 -0.08
CA GLY A 82 2.41 0.23 -0.63
C GLY A 82 1.23 0.33 0.31
N GLY A 83 0.04 0.40 -0.25
CA GLY A 83 -1.18 0.35 0.54
C GLY A 83 -2.35 -0.15 -0.26
N CYS A 84 -3.31 -0.71 0.45
CA CYS A 84 -4.60 -1.09 -0.09
C CYS A 84 -5.71 -0.76 0.89
N PHE A 85 -6.89 -0.45 0.36
CA PHE A 85 -8.01 0.10 1.08
C PHE A 85 -9.26 -0.71 0.84
N TYR A 86 -9.95 -0.99 1.93
CA TYR A 86 -11.17 -1.77 1.93
C TYR A 86 -12.34 -0.94 2.42
N PHE A 87 -13.46 -1.10 1.74
CA PHE A 87 -14.77 -0.69 2.23
C PHE A 87 -15.54 -1.97 2.57
N GLY A 88 -15.72 -2.23 3.86
CA GLY A 88 -16.12 -3.54 4.35
C GLY A 88 -15.14 -4.63 3.96
N THR A 89 -15.58 -5.59 3.17
CA THR A 89 -14.75 -6.70 2.65
C THR A 89 -14.22 -6.45 1.23
N ASN A 90 -14.56 -5.30 0.62
CA ASN A 90 -14.25 -5.01 -0.76
C ASN A 90 -12.99 -4.17 -0.91
N LEU A 91 -12.04 -4.62 -1.71
CA LEU A 91 -10.87 -3.84 -2.11
C LEU A 91 -11.30 -2.73 -3.07
N VAL A 92 -11.18 -1.47 -2.65
CA VAL A 92 -11.68 -0.31 -3.42
C VAL A 92 -10.58 0.60 -3.96
N ALA A 93 -9.38 0.57 -3.37
CA ALA A 93 -8.23 1.32 -3.85
C ALA A 93 -6.91 0.66 -3.44
N TRP A 94 -5.83 0.96 -4.17
CA TRP A 94 -4.47 0.51 -3.87
C TRP A 94 -3.44 1.42 -4.51
N TYR A 95 -2.23 1.41 -4.00
CA TYR A 95 -1.11 2.14 -4.59
C TYR A 95 0.24 1.46 -4.35
N ASN A 96 1.17 1.78 -5.22
CA ASN A 96 2.61 1.55 -5.10
C ASN A 96 3.32 2.88 -5.36
N LYS A 97 4.15 3.34 -4.44
CA LYS A 97 4.85 4.63 -4.57
C LYS A 97 6.26 4.57 -3.99
N LYS A 98 7.25 4.96 -4.78
CA LYS A 98 8.61 5.19 -4.30
C LYS A 98 8.61 6.40 -3.36
N GLN A 99 9.24 6.29 -2.19
CA GLN A 99 9.36 7.41 -1.25
C GLN A 99 10.26 8.51 -1.81
N ASN A 100 9.98 9.76 -1.47
CA ASN A 100 10.73 10.91 -1.97
C ASN A 100 12.08 11.09 -1.29
N SER A 101 12.18 10.68 -0.01
CA SER A 101 13.37 10.72 0.83
C SER A 101 13.92 9.33 1.10
N ILE A 102 15.20 9.26 1.48
CA ILE A 102 15.81 8.04 2.01
C ILE A 102 15.41 7.93 3.48
N SER A 103 14.89 6.78 3.87
CA SER A 103 14.56 6.45 5.25
C SER A 103 15.78 5.83 5.93
N LEU A 104 16.12 6.30 7.15
CA LEU A 104 17.28 5.84 7.89
C LEU A 104 17.05 4.51 8.64
N SER A 105 15.80 4.07 8.72
CA SER A 105 15.42 2.80 9.35
C SER A 105 14.15 2.21 8.73
N THR A 106 13.92 0.92 8.99
CA THR A 106 12.65 0.26 8.64
C THR A 106 11.46 0.96 9.29
N ILE A 107 11.60 1.37 10.56
CA ILE A 107 10.54 2.06 11.32
C ILE A 107 10.13 3.35 10.62
N GLU A 108 11.11 4.12 10.14
CA GLU A 108 10.85 5.37 9.41
C GLU A 108 10.12 5.12 8.10
N ALA A 109 10.58 4.14 7.31
CA ALA A 109 9.93 3.79 6.05
C ALA A 109 8.48 3.36 6.27
N GLU A 110 8.21 2.53 7.27
CA GLU A 110 6.88 2.08 7.65
C GLU A 110 6.00 3.23 8.14
N TYR A 111 6.57 4.14 8.92
CA TYR A 111 5.83 5.29 9.41
C TYR A 111 5.42 6.25 8.28
N ILE A 112 6.31 6.48 7.30
CA ILE A 112 5.99 7.25 6.08
C ILE A 112 4.87 6.59 5.28
N ALA A 113 4.90 5.26 5.14
CA ALA A 113 3.85 4.52 4.47
C ALA A 113 2.51 4.63 5.21
N ALA A 114 2.52 4.47 6.54
CA ALA A 114 1.33 4.62 7.38
C ALA A 114 0.74 6.04 7.27
N GLY A 115 1.56 7.08 7.24
CA GLY A 115 1.13 8.47 7.03
C GLY A 115 0.41 8.67 5.70
N SER A 116 0.95 8.09 4.63
CA SER A 116 0.32 8.11 3.30
C SER A 116 -1.01 7.36 3.30
N CYS A 117 -1.08 6.23 4.00
CA CYS A 117 -2.30 5.44 4.16
C CYS A 117 -3.37 6.23 4.94
N CYS A 118 -3.01 6.86 6.07
CA CYS A 118 -3.92 7.72 6.84
C CYS A 118 -4.49 8.86 5.99
N ALA A 119 -3.66 9.57 5.23
CA ALA A 119 -4.09 10.66 4.38
C ALA A 119 -5.13 10.20 3.33
N GLN A 120 -4.89 9.06 2.70
CA GLN A 120 -5.81 8.48 1.72
C GLN A 120 -7.13 8.05 2.36
N LEU A 121 -7.10 7.41 3.53
CA LEU A 121 -8.30 7.02 4.25
C LEU A 121 -9.16 8.22 4.67
N LEU A 122 -8.52 9.30 5.13
CA LEU A 122 -9.24 10.54 5.47
C LEU A 122 -9.94 11.13 4.26
N TRP A 123 -9.26 11.17 3.11
CA TRP A 123 -9.85 11.63 1.86
C TRP A 123 -11.03 10.76 1.44
N MET A 124 -10.89 9.43 1.51
CA MET A 124 -11.98 8.50 1.20
C MET A 124 -13.16 8.65 2.16
N LYS A 125 -12.89 8.85 3.46
CA LYS A 125 -13.93 9.12 4.46
C LYS A 125 -14.71 10.39 4.13
N GLN A 126 -14.00 11.46 3.73
CA GLN A 126 -14.65 12.71 3.32
C GLN A 126 -15.55 12.50 2.09
N MET A 127 -15.04 11.80 1.08
CA MET A 127 -15.85 11.46 -0.10
C MET A 127 -17.12 10.66 0.26
N LEU A 128 -16.99 9.65 1.12
CA LEU A 128 -18.13 8.85 1.55
C LEU A 128 -19.17 9.70 2.31
N ALA A 129 -18.70 10.64 3.13
CA ALA A 129 -19.57 11.57 3.84
C ALA A 129 -20.36 12.48 2.88
N ASP A 130 -19.75 12.92 1.78
CA ASP A 130 -20.41 13.72 0.74
C ASP A 130 -21.56 12.94 0.05
N TYR A 131 -21.48 11.61 0.06
CA TYR A 131 -22.55 10.71 -0.41
C TYR A 131 -23.48 10.24 0.71
N GLY A 132 -23.38 10.81 1.92
CA GLY A 132 -24.23 10.45 3.06
C GLY A 132 -23.85 9.12 3.72
N VAL A 133 -22.71 8.54 3.40
CA VAL A 133 -22.21 7.30 4.00
C VAL A 133 -21.31 7.66 5.17
N LEU A 134 -21.78 7.38 6.39
CA LEU A 134 -21.00 7.62 7.59
C LEU A 134 -20.09 6.41 7.87
N SER A 135 -18.79 6.66 7.96
CA SER A 135 -17.77 5.72 8.40
C SER A 135 -17.32 6.08 9.83
N GLY A 136 -17.09 5.07 10.65
CA GLY A 136 -16.60 5.21 12.02
C GLY A 136 -15.13 5.65 12.10
N VAL A 137 -14.42 5.16 13.12
CA VAL A 137 -12.96 5.31 13.25
C VAL A 137 -12.29 4.53 12.13
N LEU A 138 -11.26 5.13 11.52
CA LEU A 138 -10.49 4.51 10.44
C LEU A 138 -9.44 3.59 11.04
N THR A 139 -9.26 2.40 10.49
CA THR A 139 -8.23 1.47 10.94
C THR A 139 -7.12 1.35 9.88
N VAL A 140 -5.86 1.52 10.30
CA VAL A 140 -4.67 1.23 9.50
C VAL A 140 -3.97 0.02 10.09
N TYR A 141 -3.79 -1.01 9.28
CA TYR A 141 -3.06 -2.23 9.65
C TYR A 141 -1.60 -2.12 9.21
N SER A 142 -0.69 -2.40 10.15
CA SER A 142 0.76 -2.48 9.91
C SER A 142 1.35 -3.66 10.67
N ASP A 143 2.38 -4.28 10.14
CA ASP A 143 3.12 -5.37 10.80
C ASP A 143 4.32 -4.85 11.62
N ASN A 144 4.55 -3.54 11.65
CA ASN A 144 5.63 -2.93 12.41
C ASN A 144 5.14 -2.35 13.75
N THR A 145 5.29 -3.13 14.82
CA THR A 145 4.91 -2.72 16.18
C THR A 145 5.63 -1.46 16.65
N SER A 146 6.87 -1.23 16.22
CA SER A 146 7.63 -0.03 16.59
C SER A 146 7.04 1.23 15.94
N ALA A 147 6.64 1.16 14.68
CA ALA A 147 5.94 2.25 14.00
C ALA A 147 4.61 2.58 14.69
N ILE A 148 3.84 1.54 15.07
CA ILE A 148 2.59 1.70 15.83
C ILE A 148 2.84 2.35 17.20
N ASN A 149 3.88 1.93 17.93
CA ASN A 149 4.19 2.49 19.24
C ASN A 149 4.59 3.96 19.18
N ILE A 150 5.30 4.38 18.13
CA ILE A 150 5.65 5.80 17.91
C ILE A 150 4.39 6.65 17.75
N SER A 151 3.36 6.15 17.10
CA SER A 151 2.10 6.89 16.93
C SER A 151 1.34 7.10 18.26
N LYS A 152 1.57 6.23 19.25
CA LYS A 152 0.86 6.24 20.55
C LYS A 152 1.65 6.94 21.67
N ASN A 153 2.99 6.96 21.62
CA ASN A 153 3.85 7.44 22.70
C ASN A 153 4.86 8.51 22.23
N PRO A 154 4.73 9.77 22.69
CA PRO A 154 5.58 10.89 22.23
C PRO A 154 7.00 10.93 22.80
N VAL A 155 7.32 10.18 23.87
CA VAL A 155 8.42 10.52 24.79
C VAL A 155 9.78 9.86 24.45
N GLN A 156 9.91 8.97 23.48
CA GLN A 156 11.09 8.10 23.47
C GLN A 156 11.98 8.08 22.22
N HIS A 157 11.99 9.05 21.34
CA HIS A 157 12.83 8.85 20.15
C HIS A 157 13.77 10.00 19.80
N SER A 158 14.91 10.07 20.50
CA SER A 158 16.09 10.85 20.06
C SER A 158 16.59 10.47 18.66
N ARG A 159 16.16 9.32 18.14
CA ARG A 159 16.50 8.79 16.79
C ARG A 159 15.56 9.25 15.67
N THR A 160 14.48 9.94 15.95
CA THR A 160 13.41 10.26 14.99
C THR A 160 13.18 11.77 14.76
N LYS A 161 14.08 12.63 15.24
CA LYS A 161 13.96 14.10 15.11
C LYS A 161 13.76 14.61 13.67
N HIS A 162 14.21 13.87 12.69
CA HIS A 162 14.12 14.26 11.26
C HIS A 162 12.79 13.89 10.59
N ILE A 163 11.89 13.19 11.31
CA ILE A 163 10.56 12.78 10.80
C ILE A 163 9.44 13.64 11.42
N ASP A 164 9.77 14.73 12.13
CA ASP A 164 8.86 15.46 13.02
C ASP A 164 7.49 15.80 12.42
N ILE A 165 7.42 16.29 11.18
CA ILE A 165 6.14 16.74 10.59
C ILE A 165 5.17 15.57 10.37
N GLN A 166 5.65 14.43 9.87
CA GLN A 166 4.80 13.26 9.66
C GLN A 166 4.43 12.59 10.98
N HIS A 167 5.31 12.65 11.99
CA HIS A 167 5.02 12.19 13.35
C HIS A 167 3.85 12.94 13.97
N HIS A 168 3.82 14.26 13.84
CA HIS A 168 2.73 15.06 14.35
C HIS A 168 1.40 14.70 13.69
N PHE A 169 1.38 14.54 12.36
CA PHE A 169 0.17 14.23 11.61
C PHE A 169 -0.52 12.93 12.07
N ILE A 170 0.20 11.79 12.09
CA ILE A 170 -0.40 10.51 12.51
C ILE A 170 -0.83 10.57 13.98
N ARG A 171 0.00 11.17 14.84
CA ARG A 171 -0.30 11.30 16.26
C ARG A 171 -1.58 12.09 16.50
N GLU A 172 -1.73 13.26 15.88
CA GLU A 172 -2.94 14.06 15.99
C GLU A 172 -4.20 13.29 15.58
N LEU A 173 -4.07 12.42 14.57
CA LEU A 173 -5.18 11.58 14.12
C LEU A 173 -5.52 10.49 15.14
N VAL A 174 -4.50 9.89 15.78
CA VAL A 174 -4.68 8.84 16.79
C VAL A 174 -5.21 9.44 18.08
N GLU A 175 -4.61 10.52 18.59
CA GLU A 175 -5.07 11.24 19.79
C GLU A 175 -6.48 11.79 19.61
N GLY A 176 -6.81 12.29 18.42
CA GLY A 176 -8.15 12.77 18.08
C GLY A 176 -9.17 11.67 17.81
N GLY A 177 -8.82 10.39 17.97
CA GLY A 177 -9.71 9.25 17.76
C GLY A 177 -10.23 9.11 16.33
N LYS A 178 -9.54 9.71 15.35
CA LYS A 178 -9.92 9.65 13.92
C LYS A 178 -9.41 8.39 13.24
N VAL A 179 -8.22 7.94 13.66
CA VAL A 179 -7.51 6.76 13.13
C VAL A 179 -7.02 5.90 14.29
N THR A 180 -7.04 4.58 14.11
CA THR A 180 -6.33 3.61 14.95
C THR A 180 -5.29 2.88 14.11
N LEU A 181 -4.07 2.69 14.65
CA LEU A 181 -3.08 1.80 14.08
C LEU A 181 -3.14 0.47 14.82
N GLU A 182 -3.36 -0.59 14.08
CA GLU A 182 -3.48 -1.95 14.60
C GLU A 182 -2.39 -2.86 14.01
N TYR A 183 -1.88 -3.73 14.86
CA TYR A 183 -0.90 -4.72 14.44
C TYR A 183 -1.58 -5.89 13.73
N LEU A 184 -0.95 -6.35 12.64
CA LEU A 184 -1.25 -7.65 12.05
C LEU A 184 0.05 -8.42 11.81
N SER A 185 -0.05 -9.74 11.71
CA SER A 185 1.12 -10.57 11.40
C SER A 185 1.55 -10.40 9.95
N ILE A 186 2.85 -10.60 9.70
CA ILE A 186 3.46 -10.51 8.35
C ILE A 186 2.72 -11.42 7.35
N GLU A 187 2.25 -12.58 7.79
CA GLU A 187 1.51 -13.51 6.94
C GLU A 187 0.19 -12.90 6.43
N ASN A 188 -0.38 -11.95 7.14
CA ASN A 188 -1.64 -11.31 6.82
C ASN A 188 -1.47 -9.90 6.19
N GLN A 189 -0.21 -9.43 6.00
CA GLN A 189 0.06 -8.12 5.41
C GLN A 189 -0.27 -8.10 3.92
N LEU A 190 -1.44 -7.55 3.60
CA LEU A 190 -1.92 -7.48 2.22
C LEU A 190 -1.16 -6.45 1.37
N ALA A 191 -0.55 -5.45 2.01
CA ALA A 191 0.19 -4.42 1.32
C ALA A 191 1.55 -4.89 0.77
N ASP A 192 2.09 -6.04 1.21
CA ASP A 192 3.34 -6.65 0.73
C ASP A 192 3.41 -6.76 -0.81
N ILE A 193 2.29 -7.11 -1.44
CA ILE A 193 2.22 -7.27 -2.91
C ILE A 193 2.48 -5.97 -3.68
N PHE A 194 2.36 -4.82 -3.00
CA PHE A 194 2.56 -3.50 -3.59
C PHE A 194 3.96 -2.93 -3.32
N THR A 195 4.79 -3.55 -2.48
CA THR A 195 6.06 -3.00 -2.03
C THR A 195 7.28 -3.77 -2.50
N LYS A 196 7.19 -5.08 -2.61
CA LYS A 196 8.32 -5.98 -2.89
C LYS A 196 7.96 -7.10 -3.86
N SER A 197 9.00 -7.73 -4.42
CA SER A 197 8.83 -8.97 -5.18
C SER A 197 8.60 -10.14 -4.23
N LEU A 198 7.64 -10.98 -4.56
CA LEU A 198 7.24 -12.13 -3.75
C LEU A 198 7.54 -13.44 -4.49
N ASP A 199 7.72 -14.53 -3.73
CA ASP A 199 7.67 -15.87 -4.31
C ASP A 199 6.26 -16.20 -4.83
N ALA A 200 6.17 -17.23 -5.68
CA ALA A 200 4.93 -17.56 -6.38
C ALA A 200 3.78 -17.90 -5.41
N LYS A 201 4.05 -18.66 -4.35
CA LYS A 201 3.02 -19.09 -3.39
C LYS A 201 2.46 -17.91 -2.61
N ARG A 202 3.36 -17.04 -2.10
CA ARG A 202 2.98 -15.83 -1.38
C ARG A 202 2.21 -14.86 -2.29
N PHE A 203 2.67 -14.67 -3.52
CA PHE A 203 1.99 -13.83 -4.50
C PHE A 203 0.57 -14.33 -4.80
N GLU A 204 0.38 -15.64 -5.05
CA GLU A 204 -0.93 -16.22 -5.32
C GLU A 204 -1.86 -16.11 -4.11
N PHE A 205 -1.35 -16.34 -2.91
CA PHE A 205 -2.12 -16.17 -1.69
C PHE A 205 -2.62 -14.73 -1.53
N LEU A 206 -1.72 -13.74 -1.61
CA LEU A 206 -2.10 -12.33 -1.45
C LEU A 206 -3.02 -11.84 -2.57
N ARG A 207 -2.78 -12.28 -3.80
CA ARG A 207 -3.68 -12.00 -4.93
C ARG A 207 -5.11 -12.47 -4.65
N GLY A 208 -5.25 -13.69 -4.14
CA GLY A 208 -6.55 -14.24 -3.74
C GLY A 208 -7.18 -13.47 -2.57
N ALA A 209 -6.38 -13.14 -1.54
CA ALA A 209 -6.82 -12.37 -0.38
C ALA A 209 -7.25 -10.93 -0.74
N LEU A 210 -6.70 -10.35 -1.81
CA LEU A 210 -7.17 -9.08 -2.38
C LEU A 210 -8.50 -9.20 -3.15
N GLY A 211 -9.07 -10.39 -3.24
CA GLY A 211 -10.33 -10.63 -3.95
C GLY A 211 -10.20 -10.83 -5.45
N LEU A 212 -8.97 -11.03 -5.99
CA LEU A 212 -8.81 -11.40 -7.40
C LEU A 212 -9.05 -12.90 -7.56
N CYS A 213 -10.13 -13.24 -8.24
CA CYS A 213 -10.52 -14.62 -8.51
C CYS A 213 -10.79 -14.86 -10.01
N CYS A 214 -10.73 -16.11 -10.41
CA CYS A 214 -11.17 -16.53 -11.74
C CYS A 214 -12.69 -16.67 -11.75
N ILE A 215 -13.34 -16.06 -12.73
CA ILE A 215 -14.76 -16.18 -13.01
C ILE A 215 -14.93 -16.91 -14.34
#